data_98fb51c7a2603919dcb7f04b1fb1eab5
#
_entry.id   98fb51c7a2603919dcb7f04b1fb1eab5
#
_cell.length_a   1.000
_cell.length_b   1.000
_cell.length_c   1.000
_cell.angle_alpha   90.00
_cell.angle_beta   90.00
_cell.angle_gamma   90.00
#
_symmetry.space_group_name_H-M   'P 1'
#
loop_
_entity.id
_entity.type
_entity.pdbx_description
1 polymer ?
#
loop_
_entity_poly.entity_id
_entity_poly.type
_entity_poly.pdbx_seq_one_letter_code
_entity_poly.pdbx_strand_id
1 'polypeptide(L)'
;ALTFGQGSTAENFQRILNGSHTIQITANDGKESTSLNATFTKSVTSASVTLAEPLTVEGDITVAVLQVTGSIPDDAVFKAEVTNNANDPSPVWQDATVEVQKGVNIVFTNSVATNGAAFNFRVSVSRGASGTGGYIEAVSGAFQ
;
A
#
# COMPACT_ATOMS: atom_id res chain seq x y z
N ALA A 1 23.60 -21.15 -8.21
CA ALA A 1 22.74 -20.07 -7.71
C ALA A 1 22.24 -19.27 -8.91
N LEU A 2 20.95 -19.24 -9.14
CA LEU A 2 20.35 -18.34 -10.12
C LEU A 2 20.41 -16.93 -9.58
N THR A 3 21.23 -16.09 -10.19
CA THR A 3 21.20 -14.65 -9.96
C THR A 3 20.21 -14.08 -10.97
N PHE A 4 19.06 -13.64 -10.51
CA PHE A 4 18.19 -12.84 -11.36
C PHE A 4 18.93 -11.54 -11.69
N GLY A 5 19.14 -11.28 -12.96
CA GLY A 5 19.80 -10.07 -13.41
C GLY A 5 19.05 -8.82 -12.92
N GLN A 6 19.74 -7.68 -12.89
CA GLN A 6 19.21 -6.40 -12.37
C GLN A 6 17.95 -5.86 -13.09
N GLY A 7 17.37 -6.58 -14.02
CA GLY A 7 16.12 -6.23 -14.68
C GLY A 7 14.87 -6.91 -14.15
N SER A 8 14.97 -7.92 -13.25
CA SER A 8 13.83 -8.51 -12.56
C SER A 8 13.68 -7.87 -11.19
N THR A 9 13.34 -6.61 -11.19
CA THR A 9 13.21 -5.80 -9.98
C THR A 9 12.04 -6.28 -9.11
N ALA A 10 12.08 -5.93 -7.82
CA ALA A 10 10.97 -6.08 -6.90
C ALA A 10 9.64 -5.59 -7.51
N GLU A 11 9.69 -4.57 -8.35
CA GLU A 11 8.55 -4.02 -9.07
C GLU A 11 7.87 -5.04 -10.02
N ASN A 12 8.65 -5.77 -10.81
CA ASN A 12 8.10 -6.81 -11.69
C ASN A 12 7.46 -7.95 -10.88
N PHE A 13 8.07 -8.33 -9.75
CA PHE A 13 7.49 -9.33 -8.86
C PHE A 13 6.19 -8.83 -8.20
N GLN A 14 6.09 -7.55 -7.88
CA GLN A 14 4.87 -6.96 -7.32
C GLN A 14 3.69 -7.03 -8.29
N ARG A 15 3.93 -6.87 -9.59
CA ARG A 15 2.90 -6.92 -10.64
C ARG A 15 2.37 -8.32 -10.93
N ILE A 16 3.11 -9.38 -10.55
CA ILE A 16 2.64 -10.75 -10.71
C ILE A 16 1.45 -10.99 -9.77
N LEU A 17 0.37 -11.56 -10.27
CA LEU A 17 -0.80 -11.92 -9.47
C LEU A 17 -0.45 -12.99 -8.43
N ASN A 18 -1.26 -13.13 -7.40
CA ASN A 18 -1.13 -14.26 -6.47
C ASN A 18 -1.50 -15.58 -7.19
N GLY A 19 -0.84 -16.64 -6.81
CA GLY A 19 -1.04 -17.96 -7.38
C GLY A 19 0.26 -18.67 -7.75
N SER A 20 0.13 -19.78 -8.41
CA SER A 20 1.27 -20.57 -8.89
C SER A 20 1.74 -20.04 -10.23
N HIS A 21 3.04 -19.84 -10.35
CA HIS A 21 3.71 -19.35 -11.56
C HIS A 21 4.88 -20.25 -11.91
N THR A 22 5.16 -20.37 -13.22
CA THR A 22 6.28 -21.12 -13.73
C THR A 22 7.26 -20.20 -14.43
N ILE A 23 8.53 -20.26 -14.05
CA ILE A 23 9.63 -19.63 -14.76
C ILE A 23 10.28 -20.72 -15.63
N GLN A 24 10.36 -20.47 -16.93
CA GLN A 24 11.14 -21.28 -17.83
C GLN A 24 12.53 -20.64 -18.04
N ILE A 25 13.54 -21.42 -17.80
CA ILE A 25 14.93 -21.03 -18.01
C ILE A 25 15.43 -21.86 -19.19
N THR A 26 15.86 -21.21 -20.27
CA THR A 26 16.39 -21.85 -21.45
C THR A 26 17.88 -21.51 -21.59
N ALA A 27 18.70 -22.53 -21.67
CA ALA A 27 20.10 -22.40 -22.04
C ALA A 27 20.26 -22.87 -23.50
N ASN A 28 21.00 -22.09 -24.28
CA ASN A 28 21.28 -22.39 -25.68
C ASN A 28 22.76 -22.12 -25.95
N ASP A 29 23.47 -23.09 -26.52
CA ASP A 29 24.88 -23.01 -26.88
C ASP A 29 25.11 -22.76 -28.38
N GLY A 30 24.03 -22.46 -29.12
CA GLY A 30 24.04 -22.25 -30.57
C GLY A 30 23.87 -23.56 -31.39
N LYS A 31 23.85 -24.72 -30.74
CA LYS A 31 23.60 -26.04 -31.35
C LYS A 31 22.40 -26.74 -30.73
N GLU A 32 22.30 -26.68 -29.43
CA GLU A 32 21.22 -27.31 -28.67
C GLU A 32 20.61 -26.34 -27.67
N SER A 33 19.35 -26.59 -27.33
CA SER A 33 18.62 -25.83 -26.31
C SER A 33 18.12 -26.79 -25.24
N THR A 34 18.35 -26.44 -23.99
CA THR A 34 17.82 -27.14 -22.83
C THR A 34 16.97 -26.17 -22.00
N SER A 35 15.78 -26.62 -21.61
CA SER A 35 14.88 -25.81 -20.78
C SER A 35 14.61 -26.48 -19.44
N LEU A 36 14.61 -25.67 -18.39
CA LEU A 36 14.22 -26.05 -17.02
C LEU A 36 13.04 -25.20 -16.59
N ASN A 37 12.01 -25.82 -16.06
CA ASN A 37 10.88 -25.16 -15.46
C ASN A 37 11.01 -25.15 -13.93
N ALA A 38 10.92 -23.97 -13.32
CA ALA A 38 10.88 -23.79 -11.89
C ALA A 38 9.51 -23.19 -11.50
N THR A 39 8.80 -23.82 -10.59
CA THR A 39 7.50 -23.35 -10.11
C THR A 39 7.65 -22.65 -8.77
N PHE A 40 6.98 -21.50 -8.59
CA PHE A 40 6.86 -20.80 -7.33
C PHE A 40 5.42 -20.35 -7.11
N THR A 41 5.05 -20.13 -5.86
CA THR A 41 3.73 -19.59 -5.50
C THR A 41 3.91 -18.22 -4.87
N LYS A 42 3.22 -17.20 -5.44
CA LYS A 42 3.09 -15.89 -4.80
C LYS A 42 1.84 -15.88 -3.94
N SER A 43 1.99 -15.52 -2.66
CA SER A 43 0.87 -15.38 -1.74
C SER A 43 1.07 -14.13 -0.88
N VAL A 44 0.44 -13.03 -1.30
CA VAL A 44 0.38 -11.78 -0.54
C VAL A 44 -0.97 -11.72 0.16
N THR A 45 -0.98 -11.60 1.47
CA THR A 45 -2.19 -11.63 2.29
C THR A 45 -2.62 -10.25 2.76
N SER A 46 -1.71 -9.27 2.73
CA SER A 46 -1.99 -7.88 3.12
C SER A 46 -1.10 -6.91 2.37
N ALA A 47 -1.56 -5.67 2.28
CA ALA A 47 -0.80 -4.54 1.76
C ALA A 47 -1.04 -3.32 2.65
N SER A 48 -0.05 -2.43 2.73
CA SER A 48 -0.18 -1.14 3.42
C SER A 48 0.54 -0.05 2.65
N VAL A 49 0.01 1.15 2.75
CA VAL A 49 0.56 2.38 2.14
C VAL A 49 0.59 3.47 3.20
N THR A 50 1.70 4.17 3.30
CA THR A 50 1.88 5.36 4.13
C THR A 50 2.83 6.33 3.43
N LEU A 51 2.79 7.62 3.77
CA LEU A 51 3.82 8.54 3.30
C LEU A 51 5.14 8.24 4.02
N ALA A 52 6.23 8.18 3.27
CA ALA A 52 7.56 8.01 3.84
C ALA A 52 7.96 9.22 4.71
N GLU A 53 7.60 10.42 4.23
CA GLU A 53 7.82 11.68 4.93
C GLU A 53 6.47 12.36 5.16
N PRO A 54 6.16 12.84 6.37
CA PRO A 54 4.96 13.62 6.64
C PRO A 54 4.95 14.93 5.85
N LEU A 55 3.76 15.39 5.50
CA LEU A 55 3.56 16.68 4.84
C LEU A 55 3.38 17.77 5.89
N THR A 56 4.37 18.63 6.05
CA THR A 56 4.38 19.74 7.01
C THR A 56 3.71 20.98 6.44
N VAL A 57 3.00 21.74 7.29
CA VAL A 57 2.38 23.01 6.94
C VAL A 57 2.56 24.03 8.06
N GLU A 58 2.43 25.32 7.70
CA GLU A 58 2.28 26.38 8.67
C GLU A 58 0.80 26.48 9.09
N GLY A 59 0.54 26.40 10.38
CA GLY A 59 -0.82 26.40 10.94
C GLY A 59 -1.38 25.02 11.21
N ASP A 60 -2.59 24.98 11.76
CA ASP A 60 -3.23 23.75 12.20
C ASP A 60 -3.90 23.03 11.02
N ILE A 61 -3.83 21.71 11.04
CA ILE A 61 -4.59 20.85 10.11
C ILE A 61 -5.85 20.39 10.84
N THR A 62 -7.00 20.85 10.38
CA THR A 62 -8.31 20.59 11.03
C THR A 62 -9.19 19.63 10.25
N VAL A 63 -9.02 19.57 8.94
CA VAL A 63 -9.83 18.75 8.03
C VAL A 63 -8.93 18.11 6.98
N ALA A 64 -9.24 16.89 6.62
CA ALA A 64 -8.66 16.21 5.47
C ALA A 64 -9.74 15.49 4.67
N VAL A 65 -9.43 15.18 3.42
CA VAL A 65 -10.14 14.21 2.60
C VAL A 65 -9.09 13.24 2.02
N LEU A 66 -9.39 11.97 2.07
CA LEU A 66 -8.53 10.93 1.52
C LEU A 66 -9.37 10.02 0.62
N GLN A 67 -8.88 9.76 -0.57
CA GLN A 67 -9.49 8.87 -1.53
C GLN A 67 -8.55 7.73 -1.87
N VAL A 68 -9.07 6.52 -1.82
CA VAL A 68 -8.35 5.30 -2.21
C VAL A 68 -9.01 4.73 -3.45
N THR A 69 -8.24 4.57 -4.52
CA THR A 69 -8.70 3.95 -5.77
C THR A 69 -8.07 2.57 -5.92
N GLY A 70 -8.82 1.66 -6.50
CA GLY A 70 -8.38 0.28 -6.71
C GLY A 70 -9.57 -0.69 -6.72
N SER A 71 -9.26 -1.96 -6.54
CA SER A 71 -10.24 -3.03 -6.40
C SER A 71 -10.05 -3.70 -5.04
N ILE A 72 -10.95 -3.44 -4.12
CA ILE A 72 -10.95 -4.02 -2.76
C ILE A 72 -12.13 -4.98 -2.69
N PRO A 73 -11.89 -6.29 -2.49
CA PRO A 73 -12.98 -7.26 -2.32
C PRO A 73 -13.87 -6.93 -1.12
N ASP A 74 -15.16 -7.23 -1.22
CA ASP A 74 -16.15 -6.91 -0.20
C ASP A 74 -15.86 -7.53 1.18
N ASP A 75 -15.22 -8.70 1.19
CA ASP A 75 -14.84 -9.40 2.41
C ASP A 75 -13.44 -9.05 2.94
N ALA A 76 -12.72 -8.17 2.23
CA ALA A 76 -11.41 -7.71 2.69
C ALA A 76 -11.53 -6.77 3.90
N VAL A 77 -10.56 -6.86 4.80
CA VAL A 77 -10.46 -5.94 5.93
C VAL A 77 -9.70 -4.72 5.47
N PHE A 78 -10.42 -3.62 5.26
CA PHE A 78 -9.86 -2.31 4.91
C PHE A 78 -9.77 -1.45 6.16
N LYS A 79 -8.65 -0.75 6.35
CA LYS A 79 -8.46 0.22 7.41
C LYS A 79 -7.72 1.44 6.88
N ALA A 80 -8.21 2.63 7.22
CA ALA A 80 -7.55 3.90 6.95
C ALA A 80 -7.43 4.71 8.24
N GLU A 81 -6.24 5.25 8.49
CA GLU A 81 -5.97 6.11 9.64
C GLU A 81 -5.20 7.34 9.16
N VAL A 82 -5.45 8.47 9.80
CA VAL A 82 -4.80 9.75 9.52
C VAL A 82 -4.25 10.38 10.79
N THR A 83 -3.26 11.23 10.65
CA THR A 83 -2.74 12.06 11.74
C THR A 83 -2.45 13.46 11.23
N ASN A 84 -2.63 14.47 12.09
CA ASN A 84 -2.28 15.87 11.84
C ASN A 84 -1.06 16.34 12.64
N ASN A 85 -0.46 15.46 13.44
CA ASN A 85 0.71 15.74 14.25
C ASN A 85 1.82 14.68 14.05
N ALA A 86 2.04 14.28 12.80
CA ALA A 86 2.97 13.19 12.45
C ALA A 86 4.43 13.42 12.85
N ASN A 87 4.83 14.69 13.11
CA ASN A 87 6.18 15.04 13.58
C ASN A 87 6.35 14.92 15.09
N ASP A 88 5.28 14.70 15.84
CA ASP A 88 5.38 14.49 17.28
C ASP A 88 6.02 13.15 17.62
N PRO A 89 6.67 13.01 18.78
CA PRO A 89 7.27 11.74 19.22
C PRO A 89 6.25 10.61 19.37
N SER A 90 4.98 10.97 19.58
CA SER A 90 3.86 10.04 19.69
C SER A 90 2.66 10.61 18.92
N PRO A 91 2.60 10.43 17.60
CA PRO A 91 1.50 10.94 16.80
C PRO A 91 0.16 10.33 17.19
N VAL A 92 -0.88 11.15 17.18
CA VAL A 92 -2.25 10.70 17.41
C VAL A 92 -2.86 10.23 16.09
N TRP A 93 -3.08 8.94 15.95
CA TRP A 93 -3.71 8.35 14.78
C TRP A 93 -5.22 8.22 14.99
N GLN A 94 -5.97 8.83 14.10
CA GLN A 94 -7.44 8.79 14.06
C GLN A 94 -7.89 7.77 13.02
N ASP A 95 -8.81 6.87 13.40
CA ASP A 95 -9.47 5.99 12.44
C ASP A 95 -10.38 6.84 11.53
N ALA A 96 -10.19 6.72 10.25
CA ALA A 96 -10.91 7.41 9.19
C ALA A 96 -11.47 6.44 8.15
N THR A 97 -11.59 5.17 8.52
CA THR A 97 -12.01 4.10 7.59
C THR A 97 -13.35 4.40 6.95
N VAL A 98 -14.32 4.85 7.74
CA VAL A 98 -15.69 5.14 7.27
C VAL A 98 -15.71 6.36 6.36
N GLU A 99 -15.00 7.42 6.72
CA GLU A 99 -14.91 8.66 5.96
C GLU A 99 -14.28 8.41 4.59
N VAL A 100 -13.17 7.64 4.57
CA VAL A 100 -12.48 7.27 3.33
C VAL A 100 -13.37 6.40 2.42
N GLN A 101 -14.07 5.43 2.98
CA GLN A 101 -14.99 4.60 2.21
C GLN A 101 -16.18 5.38 1.63
N LYS A 102 -16.62 6.42 2.33
CA LYS A 102 -17.73 7.29 1.89
C LYS A 102 -17.27 8.47 1.03
N GLY A 103 -15.97 8.74 0.96
CA GLY A 103 -15.41 9.90 0.27
C GLY A 103 -15.83 11.23 0.90
N VAL A 104 -15.95 11.27 2.22
CA VAL A 104 -16.35 12.49 2.96
C VAL A 104 -15.18 13.06 3.75
N ASN A 105 -15.34 14.30 4.22
CA ASN A 105 -14.32 14.99 5.01
C ASN A 105 -14.06 14.27 6.34
N ILE A 106 -12.79 14.20 6.69
CA ILE A 106 -12.27 13.72 7.97
C ILE A 106 -12.00 14.98 8.82
N VAL A 107 -12.75 15.18 9.89
CA VAL A 107 -12.51 16.26 10.85
C VAL A 107 -11.59 15.72 11.95
N PHE A 108 -10.44 16.36 12.14
CA PHE A 108 -9.50 15.93 13.18
C PHE A 108 -10.05 16.20 14.56
N THR A 109 -9.94 15.23 15.44
CA THR A 109 -10.27 15.35 16.87
C THR A 109 -9.07 15.82 17.68
N ASN A 110 -7.86 15.59 17.18
CA ASN A 110 -6.63 16.10 17.78
C ASN A 110 -6.39 17.54 17.36
N SER A 111 -6.15 18.44 18.33
CA SER A 111 -5.84 19.85 18.14
C SER A 111 -4.45 20.23 18.63
N VAL A 112 -3.61 19.25 18.96
CA VAL A 112 -2.26 19.50 19.50
C VAL A 112 -1.21 18.91 18.54
N ALA A 113 -0.27 19.77 18.13
CA ALA A 113 0.89 19.40 17.34
C ALA A 113 2.14 20.07 17.93
N THR A 114 2.82 19.37 18.87
CA THR A 114 3.94 19.91 19.65
C THR A 114 5.14 20.27 18.77
N ASN A 115 5.38 19.49 17.73
CA ASN A 115 6.47 19.69 16.77
C ASN A 115 5.99 20.27 15.42
N GLY A 116 4.87 21.00 15.44
CA GLY A 116 4.24 21.58 14.26
C GLY A 116 3.30 20.61 13.55
N ALA A 117 2.33 21.20 12.86
CA ALA A 117 1.33 20.43 12.14
C ALA A 117 1.96 19.67 10.97
N ALA A 118 1.67 18.38 10.91
CA ALA A 118 2.19 17.50 9.89
C ALA A 118 1.19 16.38 9.60
N PHE A 119 0.77 16.29 8.34
CA PHE A 119 -0.16 15.27 7.89
C PHE A 119 0.57 13.99 7.50
N ASN A 120 0.01 12.87 7.91
CA ASN A 120 0.34 11.56 7.35
C ASN A 120 -0.92 10.69 7.36
N PHE A 121 -0.87 9.62 6.56
CA PHE A 121 -1.90 8.60 6.53
C PHE A 121 -1.28 7.21 6.52
N ARG A 122 -2.05 6.22 6.87
CA ARG A 122 -1.76 4.82 6.61
C ARG A 122 -3.05 4.10 6.22
N VAL A 123 -2.96 3.41 5.10
CA VAL A 123 -4.05 2.59 4.56
C VAL A 123 -3.56 1.15 4.53
N SER A 124 -4.35 0.24 5.03
CA SER A 124 -4.06 -1.19 5.00
C SER A 124 -5.26 -1.98 4.51
N VAL A 125 -4.95 -3.05 3.78
CA VAL A 125 -5.94 -4.02 3.30
C VAL A 125 -5.41 -5.41 3.59
N SER A 126 -6.23 -6.24 4.21
CA SER A 126 -5.96 -7.66 4.41
C SER A 126 -7.03 -8.48 3.72
N ARG A 127 -6.65 -9.65 3.18
CA ARG A 127 -7.61 -10.55 2.56
C ARG A 127 -8.68 -11.01 3.54
N GLY A 128 -9.89 -11.11 3.02
CA GLY A 128 -10.98 -11.77 3.69
C GLY A 128 -10.93 -13.29 3.60
N ALA A 129 -11.99 -13.93 4.10
CA ALA A 129 -12.12 -15.38 4.17
C ALA A 129 -12.19 -16.05 2.78
N SER A 130 -12.67 -15.34 1.75
CA SER A 130 -12.72 -15.84 0.37
C SER A 130 -11.32 -16.05 -0.24
N GLY A 131 -10.30 -15.38 0.33
CA GLY A 131 -8.96 -15.37 -0.24
C GLY A 131 -8.84 -14.57 -1.55
N THR A 132 -9.91 -13.90 -2.00
CA THR A 132 -9.90 -13.09 -3.21
C THR A 132 -8.89 -11.95 -3.08
N GLY A 133 -8.05 -11.77 -4.07
CA GLY A 133 -7.08 -10.69 -4.12
C GLY A 133 -7.70 -9.40 -4.65
N GLY A 134 -7.11 -8.27 -4.26
CA GLY A 134 -7.41 -6.95 -4.80
C GLY A 134 -6.12 -6.15 -4.94
N TYR A 135 -6.27 -4.86 -5.24
CA TYR A 135 -5.14 -3.94 -5.34
C TYR A 135 -5.57 -2.52 -4.98
N ILE A 136 -4.61 -1.76 -4.45
CA ILE A 136 -4.70 -0.31 -4.34
C ILE A 136 -3.92 0.26 -5.52
N GLU A 137 -4.55 1.11 -6.32
CA GLU A 137 -3.95 1.76 -7.47
C GLU A 137 -3.35 3.11 -7.08
N ALA A 138 -4.11 3.90 -6.33
CA ALA A 138 -3.67 5.20 -5.85
C ALA A 138 -4.32 5.57 -4.52
N VAL A 139 -3.61 6.41 -3.78
CA VAL A 139 -4.13 7.16 -2.63
C VAL A 139 -3.90 8.63 -2.91
N SER A 140 -4.97 9.42 -2.87
CA SER A 140 -4.92 10.86 -3.10
C SER A 140 -5.74 11.59 -2.04
N GLY A 141 -5.51 12.87 -1.87
CA GLY A 141 -6.26 13.64 -0.90
C GLY A 141 -5.82 15.10 -0.82
N ALA A 142 -6.46 15.81 0.10
CA ALA A 142 -6.12 17.19 0.47
C ALA A 142 -6.40 17.37 1.96
N PHE A 143 -5.80 18.41 2.54
CA PHE A 143 -6.05 18.83 3.92
C PHE A 143 -5.91 20.33 4.08
N GLN A 144 -6.53 20.89 5.12
CA GLN A 144 -6.46 22.29 5.50
C GLN A 144 -6.60 22.49 7.02
#